data_9b865ef660b2c5e5c96a2a018cc5f5f4
#
_entry.id   9b865ef660b2c5e5c96a2a018cc5f5f4
#
_cell.length_a   1.000
_cell.length_b   1.000
_cell.length_c   1.000
_cell.angle_alpha   90.00
_cell.angle_beta   90.00
_cell.angle_gamma   90.00
#
_symmetry.space_group_name_H-M   'P 1'
#
loop_
_entity.id
_entity.type
_entity.pdbx_description
1 polymer ?
#
loop_
_entity_poly.entity_id
_entity_poly.type
_entity_poly.pdbx_seq_one_letter_code
_entity_poly.pdbx_strand_id
1 'polypeptide(L)'
;MTYKIVALPEVRLYLSELIQILYKEEYFSFEDSAIEYVTDLIADIEKNLPLRVRKPAPVFFRKYGDNLFYSSFRKNRQTTWYVFFTIHYDEVMDKQTYLIRFISNNHVVAKYLLS
;
A
#
# COMPACT_ATOMS: atom_id res chain seq x y z
N MET A 1 20.92 7.09 -8.17
CA MET A 1 19.65 7.53 -7.58
C MET A 1 19.26 6.62 -6.42
N THR A 2 18.86 7.20 -5.32
CA THR A 2 18.38 6.45 -4.17
C THR A 2 16.87 6.58 -4.02
N TYR A 3 16.27 5.58 -3.40
CA TYR A 3 14.82 5.55 -3.14
C TYR A 3 14.56 5.55 -1.65
N LYS A 4 13.52 6.25 -1.24
CA LYS A 4 13.01 6.22 0.12
C LYS A 4 11.51 5.98 0.07
N ILE A 5 11.01 5.09 0.92
CA ILE A 5 9.58 4.82 1.03
C ILE A 5 9.12 5.29 2.40
N VAL A 6 8.14 6.16 2.41
CA VAL A 6 7.57 6.75 3.64
C VAL A 6 6.07 6.56 3.57
N ALA A 7 5.46 6.17 4.68
CA ALA A 7 4.01 6.07 4.79
C ALA A 7 3.49 7.21 5.68
N LEU A 8 2.36 7.79 5.28
CA LEU A 8 1.68 8.76 6.15
C LEU A 8 1.34 8.11 7.50
N PRO A 9 1.26 8.89 8.58
CA PRO A 9 0.93 8.34 9.91
C PRO A 9 -0.35 7.50 9.93
N GLU A 10 -1.40 7.94 9.22
CA GLU A 10 -2.66 7.21 9.15
C GLU A 10 -2.52 5.88 8.42
N VAL A 11 -1.61 5.77 7.46
CA VAL A 11 -1.33 4.51 6.78
C VAL A 11 -0.62 3.55 7.70
N ARG A 12 0.37 4.05 8.46
CA ARG A 12 1.09 3.23 9.44
C ARG A 12 0.14 2.72 10.54
N LEU A 13 -0.75 3.58 10.99
CA LEU A 13 -1.77 3.21 11.98
C LEU A 13 -2.67 2.11 11.43
N TYR A 14 -3.15 2.28 10.20
CA TYR A 14 -3.99 1.27 9.55
C TYR A 14 -3.29 -0.09 9.48
N LEU A 15 -2.02 -0.13 9.09
CA LEU A 15 -1.26 -1.38 8.99
C LEU A 15 -1.10 -2.04 10.36
N SER A 16 -0.92 -1.25 11.41
CA SER A 16 -0.87 -1.78 12.79
C SER A 16 -2.21 -2.36 13.21
N GLU A 17 -3.30 -1.68 12.89
CA GLU A 17 -4.65 -2.13 13.22
C GLU A 17 -5.08 -3.32 12.39
N LEU A 18 -4.55 -3.45 11.17
CA LEU A 18 -4.89 -4.52 10.25
C LEU A 18 -4.62 -5.91 10.86
N ILE A 19 -3.59 -6.03 11.67
CA ILE A 19 -3.27 -7.27 12.37
C ILE A 19 -4.48 -7.71 13.23
N GLN A 20 -5.05 -6.78 14.00
CA GLN A 20 -6.20 -7.08 14.85
C GLN A 20 -7.47 -7.30 14.05
N ILE A 21 -7.65 -6.54 12.97
CA ILE A 21 -8.81 -6.69 12.07
C ILE A 21 -8.82 -8.10 11.48
N LEU A 22 -7.69 -8.54 10.94
CA LEU A 22 -7.57 -9.86 10.33
C LEU A 22 -7.76 -11.00 11.36
N TYR A 23 -7.26 -10.82 12.56
CA TYR A 23 -7.41 -11.80 13.62
C TYR A 23 -8.85 -11.85 14.14
N LYS A 24 -9.44 -10.70 14.46
CA LYS A 24 -10.79 -10.60 15.03
C LYS A 24 -11.88 -11.03 14.05
N GLU A 25 -11.69 -10.80 12.75
CA GLU A 25 -12.65 -11.22 11.74
C GLU A 25 -12.42 -12.66 11.28
N GLU A 26 -11.63 -13.41 12.02
CA GLU A 26 -11.39 -14.84 11.82
C GLU A 26 -10.74 -15.20 10.49
N TYR A 27 -10.05 -14.25 9.83
CA TYR A 27 -9.24 -14.56 8.66
C TYR A 27 -8.06 -15.45 9.03
N PHE A 28 -7.59 -15.36 10.27
CA PHE A 28 -6.53 -16.21 10.81
C PHE A 28 -6.91 -16.74 12.17
N SER A 29 -6.63 -18.03 12.39
CA SER A 29 -6.91 -18.70 13.67
C SER A 29 -5.97 -18.25 14.77
N PHE A 30 -4.79 -17.73 14.42
CA PHE A 30 -3.76 -17.31 15.37
C PHE A 30 -3.32 -15.90 15.08
N GLU A 31 -3.11 -15.10 16.13
CA GLU A 31 -2.64 -13.73 16.02
C GLU A 31 -1.27 -13.67 15.34
N ASP A 32 -0.36 -14.62 15.64
CA ASP A 32 0.97 -14.67 15.04
C ASP A 32 0.90 -14.80 13.51
N SER A 33 -0.09 -15.51 12.99
CA SER A 33 -0.30 -15.62 11.54
C SER A 33 -0.73 -14.30 10.92
N ALA A 34 -1.55 -13.54 11.63
CA ALA A 34 -1.94 -12.20 11.17
C ALA A 34 -0.77 -11.24 11.19
N ILE A 35 0.06 -11.31 12.24
CA ILE A 35 1.30 -10.50 12.34
C ILE A 35 2.24 -10.82 11.18
N GLU A 36 2.48 -12.09 10.91
CA GLU A 36 3.35 -12.52 9.81
C GLU A 36 2.83 -12.03 8.46
N TYR A 37 1.52 -12.15 8.22
CA TYR A 37 0.89 -11.70 6.99
C TYR A 37 1.13 -10.21 6.75
N VAL A 38 0.88 -9.37 7.75
CA VAL A 38 1.04 -7.91 7.62
C VAL A 38 2.53 -7.55 7.51
N THR A 39 3.39 -8.21 8.28
CA THR A 39 4.84 -7.98 8.22
C THR A 39 5.40 -8.30 6.83
N ASP A 40 4.96 -9.41 6.24
CA ASP A 40 5.38 -9.80 4.89
C ASP A 40 4.87 -8.81 3.84
N LEU A 41 3.64 -8.31 4.00
CA LEU A 41 3.08 -7.30 3.11
C LEU A 41 3.91 -6.01 3.16
N ILE A 42 4.23 -5.54 4.36
CA ILE A 42 5.05 -4.34 4.55
C ILE A 42 6.43 -4.53 3.92
N ALA A 43 7.06 -5.68 4.16
CA ALA A 43 8.38 -5.98 3.60
C ALA A 43 8.36 -6.01 2.07
N ASP A 44 7.32 -6.58 1.47
CA ASP A 44 7.15 -6.61 0.02
C ASP A 44 7.01 -5.19 -0.54
N ILE A 45 6.21 -4.35 0.11
CA ILE A 45 6.02 -2.95 -0.30
C ILE A 45 7.35 -2.19 -0.22
N GLU A 46 8.05 -2.28 0.90
CA GLU A 46 9.32 -1.58 1.11
C GLU A 46 10.39 -1.98 0.08
N LYS A 47 10.43 -3.26 -0.25
CA LYS A 47 11.41 -3.78 -1.19
C LYS A 47 11.06 -3.51 -2.65
N ASN A 48 9.79 -3.61 -3.01
CA ASN A 48 9.38 -3.73 -4.40
C ASN A 48 8.56 -2.56 -4.96
N LEU A 49 8.10 -1.63 -4.13
CA LEU A 49 7.26 -0.52 -4.64
C LEU A 49 7.92 0.25 -5.79
N PRO A 50 9.21 0.61 -5.72
CA PRO A 50 9.86 1.29 -6.84
C PRO A 50 10.00 0.45 -8.11
N LEU A 51 9.92 -0.87 -7.99
CA LEU A 51 10.10 -1.82 -9.08
C LEU A 51 8.79 -2.26 -9.72
N ARG A 52 7.67 -2.05 -9.03
CA ARG A 52 6.36 -2.47 -9.52
C ARG A 52 5.84 -1.52 -10.59
N VAL A 53 5.06 -2.08 -11.51
CA VAL A 53 4.31 -1.28 -12.47
C VAL A 53 3.33 -0.39 -11.70
N ARG A 54 3.32 0.90 -12.03
CA ARG A 54 2.38 1.85 -11.44
C ARG A 54 1.45 2.39 -12.51
N LYS A 55 0.25 2.71 -12.08
CA LYS A 55 -0.77 3.34 -12.93
C LYS A 55 -1.28 4.61 -12.26
N PRO A 56 -1.69 5.62 -13.04
CA PRO A 56 -2.38 6.77 -12.45
C PRO A 56 -3.65 6.32 -11.74
N ALA A 57 -3.88 6.83 -10.53
CA ALA A 57 -5.08 6.50 -9.77
C ALA A 57 -6.30 7.18 -10.38
N PRO A 58 -7.46 6.51 -10.44
CA PRO A 58 -8.70 7.13 -10.88
C PRO A 58 -9.09 8.33 -10.04
N VAL A 59 -9.90 9.23 -10.62
CA VAL A 59 -10.34 10.47 -9.97
C VAL A 59 -10.99 10.22 -8.60
N PHE A 60 -11.66 9.09 -8.44
CA PHE A 60 -12.25 8.70 -7.15
C PHE A 60 -11.28 8.83 -5.98
N PHE A 61 -9.99 8.56 -6.23
CA PHE A 61 -8.97 8.56 -5.19
C PHE A 61 -8.27 9.90 -4.99
N ARG A 62 -8.69 10.96 -5.72
CA ARG A 62 -8.04 12.28 -5.62
C ARG A 62 -8.06 12.85 -4.19
N LYS A 63 -9.01 12.44 -3.37
CA LYS A 63 -9.07 12.83 -1.96
C LYS A 63 -7.82 12.44 -1.17
N TYR A 64 -7.03 11.50 -1.67
CA TYR A 64 -5.79 11.06 -1.03
C TYR A 64 -4.56 11.80 -1.55
N GLY A 65 -4.68 12.59 -2.62
CA GLY A 65 -3.61 13.41 -3.15
C GLY A 65 -3.71 13.60 -4.66
N ASP A 66 -3.09 14.68 -5.14
CA ASP A 66 -2.97 14.93 -6.57
C ASP A 66 -1.78 14.15 -7.12
N ASN A 67 -1.81 13.83 -8.43
CA ASN A 67 -0.76 13.05 -9.11
C ASN A 67 -0.50 11.71 -8.43
N LEU A 68 -1.58 11.08 -7.98
CA LEU A 68 -1.54 9.82 -7.26
C LEU A 68 -1.37 8.66 -8.22
N PHE A 69 -0.45 7.75 -7.90
CA PHE A 69 -0.27 6.47 -8.58
C PHE A 69 -0.70 5.34 -7.67
N TYR A 70 -0.92 4.16 -8.26
CA TYR A 70 -1.11 2.97 -7.46
C TYR A 70 -0.37 1.79 -8.10
N SER A 71 0.05 0.86 -7.24
CA SER A 71 0.64 -0.41 -7.64
C SER A 71 -0.03 -1.54 -6.88
N SER A 72 -0.07 -2.72 -7.48
CA SER A 72 -0.72 -3.88 -6.89
C SER A 72 0.28 -4.87 -6.32
N PHE A 73 -0.10 -5.47 -5.20
CA PHE A 73 0.67 -6.48 -4.47
C PHE A 73 -0.25 -7.65 -4.19
N ARG A 74 -0.17 -8.68 -5.02
CA ARG A 74 -1.03 -9.85 -4.88
C ARG A 74 -0.51 -10.76 -3.77
N LYS A 75 -1.38 -11.10 -2.81
CA LYS A 75 -1.03 -11.99 -1.71
C LYS A 75 -1.49 -13.43 -1.97
N ASN A 76 -2.66 -13.60 -2.58
CA ASN A 76 -3.20 -14.91 -2.94
C ASN A 76 -4.20 -14.75 -4.07
N ARG A 77 -4.91 -15.82 -4.43
CA ARG A 77 -5.87 -15.80 -5.52
C ARG A 77 -7.01 -14.81 -5.33
N GLN A 78 -7.37 -14.55 -4.08
CA GLN A 78 -8.55 -13.78 -3.72
C GLN A 78 -8.25 -12.37 -3.27
N THR A 79 -7.00 -12.08 -2.90
CA THR A 79 -6.64 -10.80 -2.29
C THR A 79 -5.45 -10.17 -2.96
N THR A 80 -5.68 -8.97 -3.48
CA THR A 80 -4.65 -8.08 -4.01
C THR A 80 -4.71 -6.78 -3.22
N TRP A 81 -3.57 -6.34 -2.70
CA TRP A 81 -3.44 -5.07 -2.02
C TRP A 81 -3.04 -4.00 -3.02
N TYR A 82 -3.60 -2.81 -2.85
CA TYR A 82 -3.30 -1.65 -3.68
C TYR A 82 -2.68 -0.58 -2.82
N VAL A 83 -1.51 -0.12 -3.23
CA VAL A 83 -0.75 0.91 -2.53
C VAL A 83 -0.82 2.17 -3.38
N PHE A 84 -1.36 3.24 -2.81
CA PHE A 84 -1.52 4.53 -3.46
C PHE A 84 -0.47 5.49 -2.95
N PHE A 85 0.25 6.13 -3.85
CA PHE A 85 1.42 6.91 -3.49
C PHE A 85 1.67 8.06 -4.45
N THR A 86 2.41 9.05 -3.96
CA THR A 86 2.96 10.12 -4.78
C THR A 86 4.47 9.99 -4.79
N ILE A 87 5.10 10.49 -5.84
CA ILE A 87 6.55 10.43 -6.01
C ILE A 87 7.11 11.85 -5.96
N HIS A 88 8.10 12.04 -5.11
CA HIS A 88 8.76 13.34 -4.91
C HIS A 88 10.25 13.19 -5.21
N TYR A 89 10.76 13.99 -6.12
CA TYR A 89 12.16 13.95 -6.51
C TYR A 89 12.91 15.15 -5.94
N ASP A 90 14.04 14.87 -5.29
CA ASP A 90 14.96 15.88 -4.79
C ASP A 90 16.18 15.90 -5.69
N GLU A 91 16.34 16.96 -6.51
CA GLU A 91 17.42 17.07 -7.46
C GLU A 91 18.78 17.19 -6.78
N VAL A 92 18.84 17.89 -5.65
CA VAL A 92 20.10 18.11 -4.92
C VAL A 92 20.67 16.80 -4.38
N MET A 93 19.80 15.99 -3.79
CA MET A 93 20.20 14.71 -3.18
C MET A 93 20.13 13.54 -4.15
N ASP A 94 19.63 13.76 -5.36
CA ASP A 94 19.35 12.70 -6.35
C ASP A 94 18.56 11.56 -5.71
N LYS A 95 17.46 11.91 -5.05
CA LYS A 95 16.67 11.00 -4.25
C LYS A 95 15.20 11.08 -4.61
N GLN A 96 14.56 9.92 -4.79
CA GLN A 96 13.12 9.81 -4.96
C GLN A 96 12.47 9.33 -3.67
N THR A 97 11.42 10.02 -3.24
CA THR A 97 10.60 9.60 -2.11
C THR A 97 9.24 9.14 -2.62
N TYR A 98 8.89 7.91 -2.29
CA TYR A 98 7.57 7.33 -2.54
C TYR A 98 6.78 7.51 -1.27
N LEU A 99 5.83 8.43 -1.28
CA LEU A 99 4.99 8.72 -0.12
C LEU A 99 3.68 7.96 -0.23
N ILE A 100 3.51 6.94 0.60
CA ILE A 100 2.29 6.13 0.63
C ILE A 100 1.20 6.90 1.35
N ARG A 101 0.09 7.14 0.64
CA ARG A 101 -1.03 7.95 1.12
C ARG A 101 -2.26 7.14 1.48
N PHE A 102 -2.40 5.94 0.91
CA PHE A 102 -3.56 5.09 1.15
C PHE A 102 -3.22 3.65 0.77
N ILE A 103 -3.74 2.70 1.54
CA ILE A 103 -3.63 1.27 1.24
C ILE A 103 -5.03 0.66 1.39
N SER A 104 -5.41 -0.19 0.44
CA SER A 104 -6.64 -0.95 0.52
C SER A 104 -6.50 -2.23 -0.30
N ASN A 105 -7.55 -3.02 -0.34
CA ASN A 105 -7.53 -4.27 -1.09
C ASN A 105 -8.69 -4.33 -2.09
N ASN A 106 -8.67 -5.34 -2.95
CA ASN A 106 -9.67 -5.51 -4.02
C ASN A 106 -11.10 -5.65 -3.50
N HIS A 107 -11.29 -6.19 -2.30
CA HIS A 107 -12.62 -6.35 -1.73
C HIS A 107 -13.29 -5.01 -1.44
N VAL A 108 -12.49 -3.97 -1.21
CA VAL A 108 -12.98 -2.63 -0.89
C VAL A 108 -12.99 -1.72 -2.11
N VAL A 109 -11.91 -1.71 -2.91
CA VAL A 109 -11.71 -0.66 -3.92
C VAL A 109 -11.76 -1.13 -5.38
N ALA A 110 -11.87 -2.44 -5.65
CA ALA A 110 -11.82 -2.94 -7.04
C ALA A 110 -12.81 -2.23 -7.96
N LYS A 111 -14.04 -1.98 -7.51
CA LYS A 111 -15.07 -1.33 -8.30
C LYS A 111 -14.70 0.10 -8.73
N TYR A 112 -13.82 0.75 -7.99
CA TYR A 112 -13.39 2.12 -8.30
C TYR A 112 -12.16 2.14 -9.21
N LEU A 113 -11.45 1.02 -9.33
CA LEU A 113 -10.26 0.89 -10.17
C LEU A 113 -10.60 0.49 -11.60
N LEU A 114 -11.80 -0.04 -11.84
CA LEU A 114 -12.25 -0.52 -13.15
C LEU A 114 -12.89 0.58 -14.00
N SER A 115 -13.00 1.78 -13.48
CA SER A 115 -13.62 2.90 -14.19
C SER A 115 -12.69 3.54 -15.21
#